data_25c02dbd0f2ca956cabb26b6ff2bfa19
#
_entry.id   25c02dbd0f2ca956cabb26b6ff2bfa19
#
_cell.length_a   1.000
_cell.length_b   1.000
_cell.length_c   1.000
_cell.angle_alpha   90.00
_cell.angle_beta   90.00
_cell.angle_gamma   90.00
#
_symmetry.space_group_name_H-M   'P 1'
#
loop_
_entity.id
_entity.type
_entity.pdbx_description
1 polymer ?
#
loop_
_entity_poly.entity_id
_entity_poly.type
_entity_poly.pdbx_seq_one_letter_code
_entity_poly.pdbx_strand_id
1 'polypeptide(L)'
;RAGIKLSLGYIKKLKQLGVLYIYIEDERLGDIFVDDERLTELKQITMKSMSGIVKNVYSCDSRKLSKSLENVDKMIEHIIEFGDVNTSLYDIKTYDNYTYLHSLDTCIMSAFLGLSSGFNEWELKELGVGAILHDIGKTKLTPEIINKEGKLTKEEYDEVKRHPVYGAQMLKKNFTISNTVIKIVEQHHERIDGK
;
A
#
# COMPACT_ATOMS: atom_id res chain seq x y z
N ARG A 1 16.82 19.44 1.86
CA ARG A 1 17.29 20.57 2.68
C ARG A 1 16.23 21.64 2.62
N ALA A 2 15.81 22.17 3.76
CA ALA A 2 14.89 23.30 3.85
C ALA A 2 15.45 24.53 3.09
N GLY A 3 14.57 25.38 2.59
CA GLY A 3 14.95 26.63 1.91
C GLY A 3 15.34 26.52 0.44
N ILE A 4 15.17 25.35 -0.21
CA ILE A 4 15.46 25.19 -1.65
C ILE A 4 14.21 25.46 -2.48
N LYS A 5 14.31 26.39 -3.43
CA LYS A 5 13.25 26.64 -4.42
C LYS A 5 13.17 25.49 -5.40
N LEU A 6 11.98 24.88 -5.53
CA LEU A 6 11.74 23.77 -6.45
C LEU A 6 11.64 24.29 -7.89
N SER A 7 12.57 23.84 -8.74
CA SER A 7 12.50 24.01 -10.19
C SER A 7 11.91 22.76 -10.85
N LEU A 8 11.41 22.87 -12.09
CA LEU A 8 10.90 21.72 -12.84
C LEU A 8 11.98 20.62 -13.02
N GLY A 9 13.26 21.00 -13.19
CA GLY A 9 14.38 20.06 -13.25
C GLY A 9 14.61 19.32 -11.94
N TYR A 10 14.44 20.03 -10.80
CA TYR A 10 14.55 19.43 -9.47
C TYR A 10 13.43 18.43 -9.20
N ILE A 11 12.20 18.79 -9.56
CA ILE A 11 11.03 17.91 -9.44
C ILE A 11 11.24 16.63 -10.27
N LYS A 12 11.71 16.76 -11.52
CA LYS A 12 12.00 15.62 -12.40
C LYS A 12 13.06 14.69 -11.78
N LYS A 13 14.12 15.25 -11.19
CA LYS A 13 15.18 14.48 -10.52
C LYS A 13 14.68 13.79 -9.26
N LEU A 14 13.85 14.46 -8.45
CA LEU A 14 13.22 13.85 -7.26
C LEU A 14 12.34 12.67 -7.66
N LYS A 15 11.51 12.81 -8.70
CA LYS A 15 10.71 11.70 -9.26
C LYS A 15 11.59 10.52 -9.72
N GLN A 16 12.70 10.78 -10.38
CA GLN A 16 13.66 9.74 -10.80
C GLN A 16 14.33 9.02 -9.61
N LEU A 17 14.50 9.72 -8.50
CA LEU A 17 15.04 9.17 -7.25
C LEU A 17 13.97 8.44 -6.43
N GLY A 18 12.74 8.34 -6.93
CA GLY A 18 11.63 7.67 -6.24
C GLY A 18 11.05 8.47 -5.07
N VAL A 19 11.31 9.78 -5.02
CA VAL A 19 10.66 10.68 -4.04
C VAL A 19 9.27 10.98 -4.54
N LEU A 20 8.25 10.54 -3.80
CA LEU A 20 6.86 10.63 -4.21
C LEU A 20 6.19 11.90 -3.72
N TYR A 21 6.57 12.38 -2.55
CA TYR A 21 6.07 13.60 -1.95
C TYR A 21 7.18 14.30 -1.16
N ILE A 22 6.98 15.57 -0.93
CA ILE A 22 7.85 16.42 -0.11
C ILE A 22 6.95 17.28 0.76
N TYR A 23 7.41 17.54 1.98
CA TYR A 23 6.77 18.55 2.83
C TYR A 23 7.23 19.94 2.41
N ILE A 24 6.31 20.86 2.37
CA ILE A 24 6.55 22.28 2.09
C ILE A 24 6.17 23.05 3.34
N GLU A 25 7.12 23.77 3.92
CA GLU A 25 6.81 24.76 4.94
C GLU A 25 6.02 25.91 4.29
N ASP A 26 4.79 26.10 4.72
CA ASP A 26 3.95 27.21 4.31
C ASP A 26 3.58 28.01 5.57
N GLU A 27 3.98 29.27 5.61
CA GLU A 27 3.71 30.15 6.76
C GLU A 27 2.22 30.23 7.13
N ARG A 28 1.32 29.96 6.13
CA ARG A 28 -0.13 29.89 6.34
C ARG A 28 -0.61 28.64 7.05
N LEU A 29 0.25 27.61 7.15
CA LEU A 29 -0.03 26.29 7.70
C LEU A 29 0.89 25.98 8.88
N GLY A 30 1.39 27.04 9.57
CA GLY A 30 2.33 26.93 10.69
C GLY A 30 1.86 26.08 11.89
N ASP A 31 0.57 25.77 11.94
CA ASP A 31 -0.04 24.92 12.98
C ASP A 31 -0.08 23.44 12.60
N ILE A 32 0.38 23.08 11.39
CA ILE A 32 0.42 21.69 10.94
C ILE A 32 1.83 21.16 11.11
N PHE A 33 2.03 20.37 12.14
CA PHE A 33 3.28 19.64 12.37
C PHE A 33 3.18 18.25 11.75
N VAL A 34 4.28 17.78 11.13
CA VAL A 34 4.44 16.38 10.77
C VAL A 34 4.92 15.65 12.01
N ASP A 35 3.99 15.06 12.76
CA ASP A 35 4.27 14.53 14.08
C ASP A 35 5.09 13.24 14.09
N ASP A 36 5.17 12.52 12.95
CA ASP A 36 5.89 11.23 12.89
C ASP A 36 6.84 11.15 11.69
N GLU A 37 8.05 11.71 11.85
CA GLU A 37 9.11 11.62 10.83
C GLU A 37 9.52 10.16 10.55
N ARG A 38 9.48 9.29 11.56
CA ARG A 38 9.86 7.89 11.41
C ARG A 38 8.84 7.10 10.59
N LEU A 39 7.55 7.29 10.83
CA LEU A 39 6.49 6.70 10.01
C LEU A 39 6.60 7.16 8.55
N THR A 40 6.88 8.44 8.35
CA THR A 40 7.11 9.02 7.02
C THR A 40 8.29 8.36 6.30
N GLU A 41 9.41 8.13 6.99
CA GLU A 41 10.56 7.42 6.44
C GLU A 41 10.20 5.96 6.08
N LEU A 42 9.51 5.26 6.98
CA LEU A 42 9.06 3.88 6.76
C LEU A 42 8.09 3.77 5.59
N LYS A 43 7.15 4.72 5.44
CA LYS A 43 6.28 4.83 4.25
C LYS A 43 7.10 4.92 2.96
N GLN A 44 8.12 5.78 2.93
CA GLN A 44 8.97 5.94 1.74
C GLN A 44 9.77 4.67 1.42
N ILE A 45 10.33 4.00 2.44
CA ILE A 45 11.08 2.75 2.27
C ILE A 45 10.14 1.64 1.75
N THR A 46 8.97 1.49 2.36
CA THR A 46 7.97 0.51 1.96
C THR A 46 7.51 0.77 0.53
N MET A 47 7.23 2.02 0.18
CA MET A 47 6.85 2.39 -1.18
C MET A 47 7.91 2.04 -2.23
N LYS A 48 9.19 2.25 -1.93
CA LYS A 48 10.28 1.82 -2.83
C LYS A 48 10.32 0.30 -3.00
N SER A 49 9.92 -0.46 -1.99
CA SER A 49 9.88 -1.92 -2.08
C SER A 49 8.66 -2.47 -2.82
N MET A 50 7.60 -1.67 -3.03
CA MET A 50 6.35 -2.11 -3.67
C MET A 50 6.54 -2.73 -5.06
N SER A 51 7.34 -2.10 -5.92
CA SER A 51 7.66 -2.67 -7.24
C SER A 51 8.38 -4.01 -7.14
N GLY A 52 9.23 -4.17 -6.10
CA GLY A 52 9.90 -5.42 -5.77
C GLY A 52 8.91 -6.48 -5.30
N ILE A 53 7.95 -6.14 -4.46
CA ILE A 53 6.89 -7.04 -3.99
C ILE A 53 6.14 -7.60 -5.20
N VAL A 54 5.61 -6.75 -6.07
CA VAL A 54 4.89 -7.16 -7.27
C VAL A 54 5.74 -8.06 -8.17
N LYS A 55 7.00 -7.67 -8.44
CA LYS A 55 7.94 -8.46 -9.25
C LYS A 55 8.22 -9.83 -8.62
N ASN A 56 8.40 -9.90 -7.31
CA ASN A 56 8.72 -11.13 -6.59
C ASN A 56 7.52 -12.08 -6.54
N VAL A 57 6.31 -11.55 -6.41
CA VAL A 57 5.08 -12.36 -6.55
C VAL A 57 4.98 -12.90 -7.98
N TYR A 58 5.23 -12.09 -8.99
CA TYR A 58 5.17 -12.52 -10.38
C TYR A 58 6.20 -13.59 -10.72
N SER A 59 7.43 -13.47 -10.20
CA SER A 59 8.51 -14.44 -10.39
C SER A 59 8.44 -15.65 -9.46
N CYS A 60 7.44 -15.74 -8.57
CA CYS A 60 7.30 -16.81 -7.56
C CYS A 60 8.53 -16.96 -6.66
N ASP A 61 9.22 -15.86 -6.32
CA ASP A 61 10.41 -15.86 -5.48
C ASP A 61 10.03 -15.58 -4.00
N SER A 62 9.78 -16.64 -3.25
CA SER A 62 9.34 -16.58 -1.85
C SER A 62 10.34 -15.85 -0.94
N ARG A 63 11.64 -16.07 -1.12
CA ARG A 63 12.67 -15.44 -0.26
C ARG A 63 12.73 -13.93 -0.47
N LYS A 64 12.68 -13.50 -1.73
CA LYS A 64 12.70 -12.08 -2.05
C LYS A 64 11.39 -11.40 -1.66
N LEU A 65 10.26 -12.12 -1.79
CA LEU A 65 8.98 -11.60 -1.32
C LEU A 65 9.01 -11.36 0.20
N SER A 66 9.41 -12.36 1.00
CA SER A 66 9.53 -12.19 2.46
C SER A 66 10.41 -11.01 2.83
N LYS A 67 11.59 -10.88 2.21
CA LYS A 67 12.49 -9.74 2.45
C LYS A 67 11.86 -8.39 2.09
N SER A 68 11.05 -8.33 1.04
CA SER A 68 10.36 -7.10 0.65
C SER A 68 9.23 -6.75 1.62
N LEU A 69 8.60 -7.75 2.25
CA LEU A 69 7.54 -7.56 3.25
C LEU A 69 8.08 -7.16 4.63
N GLU A 70 9.37 -7.39 4.94
CA GLU A 70 9.99 -6.94 6.20
C GLU A 70 9.84 -5.43 6.44
N ASN A 71 9.75 -4.62 5.39
CA ASN A 71 9.51 -3.18 5.52
C ASN A 71 8.06 -2.87 5.94
N VAL A 72 7.12 -3.72 5.53
CA VAL A 72 5.73 -3.63 5.99
C VAL A 72 5.66 -3.96 7.47
N ASP A 73 6.32 -5.03 7.90
CA ASP A 73 6.37 -5.44 9.31
C ASP A 73 6.94 -4.33 10.20
N LYS A 74 8.07 -3.72 9.81
CA LYS A 74 8.67 -2.59 10.53
C LYS A 74 7.76 -1.37 10.63
N MET A 75 7.00 -1.10 9.59
CA MET A 75 6.03 -0.01 9.60
C MET A 75 4.86 -0.31 10.55
N ILE A 76 4.37 -1.55 10.56
CA ILE A 76 3.33 -2.00 11.50
C ILE A 76 3.84 -1.95 12.95
N GLU A 77 5.05 -2.45 13.21
CA GLU A 77 5.69 -2.39 14.53
C GLU A 77 5.77 -0.94 15.04
N HIS A 78 6.17 -0.01 14.19
CA HIS A 78 6.22 1.40 14.56
C HIS A 78 4.81 1.96 14.87
N ILE A 79 3.80 1.60 14.08
CA ILE A 79 2.40 2.01 14.32
C ILE A 79 1.91 1.45 15.67
N ILE A 80 2.26 0.21 16.02
CA ILE A 80 1.88 -0.40 17.29
C ILE A 80 2.52 0.35 18.47
N GLU A 81 3.78 0.72 18.35
CA GLU A 81 4.55 1.32 19.44
C GLU A 81 4.24 2.82 19.65
N PHE A 82 4.07 3.57 18.56
CA PHE A 82 4.01 5.03 18.60
C PHE A 82 2.79 5.64 17.91
N GLY A 83 1.94 4.81 17.29
CA GLY A 83 0.85 5.30 16.45
C GLY A 83 -0.23 6.02 17.23
N ASP A 84 -0.30 7.34 17.09
CA ASP A 84 -1.48 8.11 17.45
C ASP A 84 -2.46 8.14 16.27
N VAL A 85 -3.61 7.49 16.46
CA VAL A 85 -4.66 7.35 15.43
C VAL A 85 -5.15 8.72 14.93
N ASN A 86 -5.08 9.77 15.75
CA ASN A 86 -5.63 11.08 15.41
C ASN A 86 -4.74 11.88 14.43
N THR A 87 -3.43 11.72 14.50
CA THR A 87 -2.46 12.51 13.70
C THR A 87 -2.20 11.92 12.32
N SER A 88 -2.20 10.60 12.18
CA SER A 88 -1.75 9.94 10.96
C SER A 88 -2.79 9.88 9.82
N LEU A 89 -4.07 10.13 10.10
CA LEU A 89 -5.13 10.11 9.08
C LEU A 89 -5.08 11.31 8.12
N TYR A 90 -4.43 12.42 8.49
CA TYR A 90 -4.35 13.62 7.66
C TYR A 90 -3.32 13.52 6.53
N ASP A 91 -2.32 12.65 6.65
CA ASP A 91 -1.21 12.50 5.72
C ASP A 91 -1.50 11.60 4.49
N ILE A 92 -2.71 11.06 4.39
CA ILE A 92 -3.02 9.95 3.47
C ILE A 92 -3.43 10.41 2.05
N LYS A 93 -3.56 11.71 1.79
CA LYS A 93 -4.03 12.20 0.48
C LYS A 93 -2.90 12.65 -0.44
N THR A 94 -2.37 11.76 -1.28
CA THR A 94 -1.56 12.15 -2.44
C THR A 94 -1.96 11.40 -3.72
N TYR A 95 -2.02 12.16 -4.82
CA TYR A 95 -2.81 11.85 -6.03
C TYR A 95 -2.05 11.21 -7.21
N ASP A 96 -0.76 10.84 -7.11
CA ASP A 96 0.01 10.35 -8.26
C ASP A 96 0.83 9.09 -7.93
N ASN A 97 0.57 8.02 -8.58
CA ASN A 97 1.00 6.62 -8.52
C ASN A 97 -0.04 5.72 -7.83
N TYR A 98 -1.22 5.79 -8.34
CA TYR A 98 -2.47 5.31 -7.75
C TYR A 98 -2.42 3.90 -7.14
N THR A 99 -1.79 2.93 -7.79
CA THR A 99 -1.88 1.52 -7.36
C THR A 99 -1.05 1.20 -6.12
N TYR A 100 0.22 1.61 -6.09
CA TYR A 100 1.10 1.26 -4.96
C TYR A 100 0.84 2.13 -3.74
N LEU A 101 0.55 3.40 -3.96
CA LEU A 101 0.21 4.33 -2.90
C LEU A 101 -1.09 3.93 -2.23
N HIS A 102 -2.10 3.54 -3.03
CA HIS A 102 -3.36 3.01 -2.53
C HIS A 102 -3.16 1.79 -1.61
N SER A 103 -2.34 0.81 -2.02
CA SER A 103 -2.07 -0.37 -1.19
C SER A 103 -1.34 0.00 0.11
N LEU A 104 -0.42 0.96 0.05
CA LEU A 104 0.29 1.44 1.24
C LEU A 104 -0.65 2.19 2.18
N ASP A 105 -1.45 3.11 1.68
CA ASP A 105 -2.42 3.87 2.47
C ASP A 105 -3.46 2.93 3.09
N THR A 106 -3.95 1.95 2.32
CA THR A 106 -4.86 0.91 2.82
C THR A 106 -4.23 0.12 3.96
N CYS A 107 -2.95 -0.25 3.85
CA CYS A 107 -2.22 -0.95 4.89
C CYS A 107 -2.15 -0.12 6.19
N ILE A 108 -1.75 1.14 6.08
CA ILE A 108 -1.60 2.04 7.22
C ILE A 108 -2.95 2.27 7.91
N MET A 109 -3.99 2.58 7.15
CA MET A 109 -5.34 2.79 7.69
C MET A 109 -5.89 1.52 8.36
N SER A 110 -5.68 0.36 7.75
CA SER A 110 -6.09 -0.92 8.32
C SER A 110 -5.35 -1.21 9.62
N ALA A 111 -4.04 -0.90 9.70
CA ALA A 111 -3.26 -1.08 10.92
C ALA A 111 -3.76 -0.19 12.06
N PHE A 112 -4.02 1.10 11.81
CA PHE A 112 -4.59 2.00 12.81
C PHE A 112 -5.98 1.57 13.27
N LEU A 113 -6.84 1.16 12.34
CA LEU A 113 -8.18 0.68 12.65
C LEU A 113 -8.13 -0.62 13.46
N GLY A 114 -7.26 -1.55 13.06
CA GLY A 114 -7.05 -2.81 13.78
C GLY A 114 -6.51 -2.57 15.20
N LEU A 115 -5.53 -1.67 15.35
CA LEU A 115 -4.99 -1.28 16.65
C LEU A 115 -6.09 -0.69 17.56
N SER A 116 -6.88 0.23 17.03
CA SER A 116 -8.03 0.82 17.73
C SER A 116 -9.12 -0.21 18.08
N SER A 117 -9.19 -1.30 17.32
CA SER A 117 -10.14 -2.41 17.52
C SER A 117 -9.60 -3.48 18.46
N GLY A 118 -8.37 -3.33 18.98
CA GLY A 118 -7.75 -4.25 19.93
C GLY A 118 -7.10 -5.47 19.30
N PHE A 119 -6.75 -5.42 18.02
CA PHE A 119 -5.99 -6.49 17.37
C PHE A 119 -4.60 -6.61 17.98
N ASN A 120 -4.13 -7.84 18.17
CA ASN A 120 -2.77 -8.09 18.63
C ASN A 120 -1.74 -7.89 17.50
N GLU A 121 -0.45 -7.86 17.85
CA GLU A 121 0.66 -7.62 16.91
C GLU A 121 0.63 -8.58 15.70
N TRP A 122 0.35 -9.87 15.95
CA TRP A 122 0.31 -10.87 14.86
C TRP A 122 -0.85 -10.60 13.90
N GLU A 123 -2.04 -10.30 14.43
CA GLU A 123 -3.21 -9.95 13.61
C GLU A 123 -2.98 -8.67 12.80
N LEU A 124 -2.31 -7.67 13.38
CA LEU A 124 -1.97 -6.42 12.69
C LEU A 124 -0.96 -6.65 11.56
N LYS A 125 0.05 -7.49 11.76
CA LYS A 125 1.00 -7.86 10.70
C LYS A 125 0.31 -8.61 9.56
N GLU A 126 -0.55 -9.57 9.84
CA GLU A 126 -1.32 -10.27 8.81
C GLU A 126 -2.26 -9.32 8.05
N LEU A 127 -2.95 -8.43 8.77
CA LEU A 127 -3.81 -7.41 8.18
C LEU A 127 -3.02 -6.48 7.25
N GLY A 128 -1.86 -6.00 7.71
CA GLY A 128 -0.98 -5.14 6.91
C GLY A 128 -0.45 -5.82 5.66
N VAL A 129 0.03 -7.06 5.76
CA VAL A 129 0.48 -7.84 4.60
C VAL A 129 -0.68 -8.11 3.64
N GLY A 130 -1.87 -8.46 4.15
CA GLY A 130 -3.06 -8.64 3.35
C GLY A 130 -3.46 -7.38 2.60
N ALA A 131 -3.42 -6.23 3.28
CA ALA A 131 -3.73 -4.92 2.70
C ALA A 131 -2.71 -4.49 1.62
N ILE A 132 -1.42 -4.77 1.81
CA ILE A 132 -0.40 -4.52 0.77
C ILE A 132 -0.64 -5.39 -0.48
N LEU A 133 -1.10 -6.63 -0.30
CA LEU A 133 -1.24 -7.62 -1.37
C LEU A 133 -2.65 -7.69 -1.95
N HIS A 134 -3.65 -6.96 -1.40
CA HIS A 134 -5.06 -7.15 -1.75
C HIS A 134 -5.33 -7.08 -3.25
N ASP A 135 -4.66 -6.18 -3.92
CA ASP A 135 -4.80 -5.88 -5.36
C ASP A 135 -3.80 -6.63 -6.26
N ILE A 136 -2.99 -7.55 -5.71
CA ILE A 136 -1.92 -8.22 -6.47
C ILE A 136 -2.47 -8.99 -7.69
N GLY A 137 -3.70 -9.46 -7.61
CA GLY A 137 -4.35 -10.17 -8.71
C GLY A 137 -4.61 -9.32 -9.95
N LYS A 138 -4.60 -7.98 -9.83
CA LYS A 138 -4.67 -7.08 -10.99
C LYS A 138 -3.52 -7.28 -11.96
N THR A 139 -2.40 -7.84 -11.51
CA THR A 139 -1.26 -8.21 -12.38
C THR A 139 -1.59 -9.32 -13.39
N LYS A 140 -2.72 -9.99 -13.25
CA LYS A 140 -3.22 -10.98 -14.22
C LYS A 140 -4.11 -10.40 -15.29
N LEU A 141 -4.59 -9.19 -15.09
CA LEU A 141 -5.40 -8.48 -16.08
C LEU A 141 -4.50 -7.97 -17.22
N THR A 142 -5.09 -7.82 -18.40
CA THR A 142 -4.37 -7.31 -19.56
C THR A 142 -4.10 -5.80 -19.41
N PRO A 143 -2.96 -5.29 -19.93
CA PRO A 143 -2.65 -3.86 -19.88
C PRO A 143 -3.74 -2.98 -20.49
N GLU A 144 -4.45 -3.48 -21.50
CA GLU A 144 -5.54 -2.77 -22.19
C GLU A 144 -6.71 -2.48 -21.25
N ILE A 145 -7.00 -3.42 -20.33
CA ILE A 145 -8.06 -3.24 -19.32
C ILE A 145 -7.59 -2.29 -18.21
N ILE A 146 -6.36 -2.50 -17.70
CA ILE A 146 -5.85 -1.72 -16.55
C ILE A 146 -5.64 -0.26 -16.93
N ASN A 147 -5.12 0.01 -18.13
CA ASN A 147 -4.78 1.36 -18.59
C ASN A 147 -5.86 2.00 -19.45
N LYS A 148 -7.07 1.43 -19.49
CA LYS A 148 -8.15 1.93 -20.32
C LYS A 148 -8.60 3.31 -19.86
N GLU A 149 -8.49 4.28 -20.74
CA GLU A 149 -9.07 5.60 -20.54
C GLU A 149 -10.60 5.52 -20.80
N GLY A 150 -11.40 5.88 -19.79
CA GLY A 150 -12.84 5.88 -19.87
C GLY A 150 -13.52 4.70 -19.18
N LYS A 151 -14.79 4.44 -19.53
CA LYS A 151 -15.60 3.39 -18.89
C LYS A 151 -15.24 2.01 -19.42
N LEU A 152 -15.13 1.04 -18.52
CA LEU A 152 -15.02 -0.39 -18.87
C LEU A 152 -16.33 -0.89 -19.48
N THR A 153 -16.25 -1.83 -20.43
CA THR A 153 -17.41 -2.60 -20.85
C THR A 153 -17.86 -3.52 -19.71
N LYS A 154 -19.01 -4.15 -19.86
CA LYS A 154 -19.51 -5.10 -18.87
C LYS A 154 -18.55 -6.29 -18.71
N GLU A 155 -18.05 -6.81 -19.82
CA GLU A 155 -17.13 -7.95 -19.88
C GLU A 155 -15.79 -7.59 -19.24
N GLU A 156 -15.23 -6.42 -19.55
CA GLU A 156 -14.00 -5.92 -18.94
C GLU A 156 -14.18 -5.72 -17.43
N TYR A 157 -15.30 -5.16 -17.01
CA TYR A 157 -15.60 -4.96 -15.59
C TYR A 157 -15.77 -6.29 -14.86
N ASP A 158 -16.42 -7.28 -15.48
CA ASP A 158 -16.55 -8.63 -14.92
C ASP A 158 -15.19 -9.33 -14.82
N GLU A 159 -14.27 -9.09 -15.75
CA GLU A 159 -12.89 -9.58 -15.64
C GLU A 159 -12.12 -8.90 -14.51
N VAL A 160 -12.24 -7.57 -14.35
CA VAL A 160 -11.62 -6.85 -13.23
C VAL A 160 -12.11 -7.36 -11.88
N LYS A 161 -13.38 -7.67 -11.72
CA LYS A 161 -13.95 -8.24 -10.49
C LYS A 161 -13.31 -9.57 -10.06
N ARG A 162 -12.60 -10.26 -10.94
CA ARG A 162 -11.94 -11.54 -10.64
C ARG A 162 -10.56 -11.38 -10.01
N HIS A 163 -10.00 -10.15 -9.91
CA HIS A 163 -8.66 -9.96 -9.37
C HIS A 163 -8.49 -10.47 -7.92
N PRO A 164 -9.49 -10.44 -7.00
CA PRO A 164 -9.31 -11.00 -5.67
C PRO A 164 -9.04 -12.51 -5.73
N VAL A 165 -9.80 -13.22 -6.56
CA VAL A 165 -9.63 -14.66 -6.77
C VAL A 165 -8.28 -14.97 -7.42
N TYR A 166 -7.86 -14.18 -8.42
CA TYR A 166 -6.55 -14.34 -9.06
C TYR A 166 -5.40 -14.13 -8.06
N GLY A 167 -5.51 -13.08 -7.23
CA GLY A 167 -4.52 -12.80 -6.20
C GLY A 167 -4.40 -13.94 -5.18
N ALA A 168 -5.52 -14.39 -4.64
CA ALA A 168 -5.57 -15.50 -3.69
C ALA A 168 -4.99 -16.80 -4.26
N GLN A 169 -5.34 -17.15 -5.51
CA GLN A 169 -4.80 -18.33 -6.19
C GLN A 169 -3.28 -18.23 -6.41
N MET A 170 -2.77 -17.05 -6.80
CA MET A 170 -1.33 -16.83 -6.98
C MET A 170 -0.58 -17.02 -5.68
N LEU A 171 -1.07 -16.44 -4.60
CA LEU A 171 -0.45 -16.52 -3.28
C LEU A 171 -0.49 -17.94 -2.73
N LYS A 172 -1.64 -18.59 -2.78
CA LYS A 172 -1.83 -19.98 -2.30
C LYS A 172 -0.97 -20.99 -3.02
N LYS A 173 -0.77 -20.83 -4.33
CA LYS A 173 -0.01 -21.76 -5.15
C LYS A 173 1.49 -21.63 -4.97
N ASN A 174 2.00 -20.42 -4.79
CA ASN A 174 3.42 -20.13 -4.99
C ASN A 174 4.15 -19.74 -3.70
N PHE A 175 3.43 -19.49 -2.60
CA PHE A 175 4.02 -18.94 -1.39
C PHE A 175 3.49 -19.61 -0.12
N THR A 176 4.36 -19.65 0.90
CA THR A 176 3.95 -20.00 2.27
C THR A 176 3.47 -18.73 2.95
N ILE A 177 2.21 -18.39 2.72
CA ILE A 177 1.52 -17.23 3.30
C ILE A 177 0.34 -17.75 4.12
N SER A 178 0.01 -17.06 5.19
CA SER A 178 -1.07 -17.47 6.09
C SER A 178 -2.43 -17.49 5.38
N ASN A 179 -3.33 -18.34 5.87
CA ASN A 179 -4.69 -18.40 5.36
C ASN A 179 -5.46 -17.09 5.59
N THR A 180 -5.14 -16.34 6.64
CA THR A 180 -5.74 -15.03 6.93
C THR A 180 -5.40 -14.04 5.84
N VAL A 181 -4.13 -13.91 5.48
CA VAL A 181 -3.69 -13.04 4.37
C VAL A 181 -4.36 -13.44 3.05
N ILE A 182 -4.44 -14.74 2.76
CA ILE A 182 -5.12 -15.23 1.54
C ILE A 182 -6.60 -14.83 1.54
N LYS A 183 -7.31 -14.97 2.67
CA LYS A 183 -8.71 -14.55 2.81
C LYS A 183 -8.89 -13.06 2.66
N ILE A 184 -7.99 -12.23 3.22
CA ILE A 184 -8.02 -10.78 3.04
C ILE A 184 -7.95 -10.45 1.55
N VAL A 185 -7.00 -11.04 0.82
CA VAL A 185 -6.85 -10.83 -0.62
C VAL A 185 -8.07 -11.32 -1.41
N GLU A 186 -8.65 -12.46 -1.03
CA GLU A 186 -9.79 -13.06 -1.74
C GLU A 186 -11.10 -12.29 -1.50
N GLN A 187 -11.28 -11.71 -0.30
CA GLN A 187 -12.56 -11.21 0.18
C GLN A 187 -12.60 -9.69 0.43
N HIS A 188 -11.59 -8.93 0.03
CA HIS A 188 -11.54 -7.49 0.34
C HIS A 188 -12.64 -6.65 -0.32
N HIS A 189 -13.36 -7.19 -1.29
CA HIS A 189 -14.56 -6.59 -1.88
C HIS A 189 -15.87 -7.14 -1.32
N GLU A 190 -15.80 -8.19 -0.45
CA GLU A 190 -17.00 -8.76 0.12
C GLU A 190 -17.65 -7.80 1.12
N ARG A 191 -18.95 -7.71 1.06
CA ARG A 191 -19.76 -6.90 1.97
C ARG A 191 -20.40 -7.80 3.03
N ILE A 192 -20.61 -7.25 4.22
CA ILE A 192 -21.28 -7.97 5.34
C ILE A 192 -22.68 -8.43 4.93
N ASP A 193 -23.36 -7.71 4.02
CA ASP A 193 -24.68 -8.07 3.53
C ASP A 193 -24.66 -9.11 2.39
N GLY A 194 -23.49 -9.58 1.98
CA GLY A 194 -23.31 -10.60 0.92
C GLY A 194 -23.70 -10.15 -0.47
N LYS A 195 -23.68 -8.84 -0.75
CA LYS A 195 -24.05 -8.25 -2.06
C LYS A 195 -22.84 -7.69 -2.79
#